data_13f9acd6cdbfcfbac96433c3e8cc7fd4
#
_entry.id   13f9acd6cdbfcfbac96433c3e8cc7fd4
#
_cell.length_a   1.000
_cell.length_b   1.000
_cell.length_c   1.000
_cell.angle_alpha   90.00
_cell.angle_beta   90.00
_cell.angle_gamma   90.00
#
_symmetry.space_group_name_H-M   'P 1'
#
loop_
_entity.id
_entity.type
_entity.pdbx_description
1 polymer ?
#
loop_
_entity_poly.entity_id
_entity_poly.type
_entity_poly.pdbx_seq_one_letter_code
_entity_poly.pdbx_strand_id
1 'polypeptide(L)'
;MGAGILPTTIYKNKLYFLFGKENKYEDSAPGFSDFGGGTDNNESYIETAIREGGEELTGFLGSDEDLKKMLNKHGTYAIDNISKTGSTYRTHIFPMVYDEKLPFYYNNNQHFIQKRLSSDVIKNSKIFEKEEIRWICIDEIPKMKNKFRFFFVQTLQKINKERKNIKNFIMKGLSDNRKKGTRKFRAKKSVTFRK
;
A
#
# COMPACT_ATOMS: atom_id res chain seq x y z
N MET A 1 16.30 -5.10 10.13
CA MET A 1 15.00 -5.64 9.68
C MET A 1 14.17 -4.49 9.11
N GLY A 2 13.12 -4.78 8.34
CA GLY A 2 12.21 -3.77 7.81
C GLY A 2 10.91 -4.39 7.32
N ALA A 3 9.88 -3.56 7.17
CA ALA A 3 8.61 -4.01 6.63
C ALA A 3 7.85 -2.87 5.95
N GLY A 4 6.91 -3.24 5.08
CA GLY A 4 6.02 -2.31 4.42
C GLY A 4 4.68 -2.91 4.06
N ILE A 5 3.73 -2.06 3.73
CA ILE A 5 2.40 -2.44 3.24
C ILE A 5 2.33 -2.30 1.72
N LEU A 6 1.57 -3.20 1.09
CA LEU A 6 1.28 -3.15 -0.34
C LEU A 6 -0.22 -3.35 -0.58
N PRO A 7 -1.02 -2.27 -0.59
CA PRO A 7 -2.44 -2.34 -0.86
C PRO A 7 -2.69 -2.97 -2.24
N THR A 8 -3.59 -3.95 -2.29
CA THR A 8 -3.77 -4.77 -3.49
C THR A 8 -5.25 -5.00 -3.78
N THR A 9 -5.62 -4.97 -5.04
CA THR A 9 -7.00 -5.14 -5.48
C THR A 9 -7.11 -6.02 -6.70
N ILE A 10 -8.35 -6.42 -7.02
CA ILE A 10 -8.71 -7.00 -8.33
C ILE A 10 -9.65 -6.03 -9.02
N TYR A 11 -9.18 -5.48 -10.14
CA TYR A 11 -9.94 -4.62 -11.02
C TYR A 11 -9.91 -5.19 -12.44
N LYS A 12 -11.07 -5.24 -13.11
CA LYS A 12 -11.23 -5.86 -14.45
C LYS A 12 -10.56 -7.24 -14.55
N ASN A 13 -10.75 -8.07 -13.51
CA ASN A 13 -10.21 -9.44 -13.37
C ASN A 13 -8.67 -9.55 -13.32
N LYS A 14 -7.94 -8.46 -13.12
CA LYS A 14 -6.49 -8.41 -12.98
C LYS A 14 -6.08 -7.92 -11.60
N LEU A 15 -4.90 -8.37 -11.14
CA LEU A 15 -4.27 -7.85 -9.92
C LEU A 15 -3.67 -6.48 -10.18
N TYR A 16 -3.97 -5.53 -9.29
CA TYR A 16 -3.36 -4.21 -9.21
C TYR A 16 -2.80 -4.01 -7.81
N PHE A 17 -1.64 -3.40 -7.76
CA PHE A 17 -0.94 -3.03 -6.55
C PHE A 17 -0.78 -1.52 -6.50
N LEU A 18 -0.98 -0.93 -5.32
CA LEU A 18 -0.71 0.48 -5.09
C LEU A 18 0.75 0.63 -4.69
N PHE A 19 1.55 1.24 -5.54
CA PHE A 19 2.96 1.54 -5.27
C PHE A 19 3.16 3.03 -5.02
N GLY A 20 4.12 3.36 -4.17
CA GLY A 20 4.64 4.70 -3.97
C GLY A 20 5.95 4.91 -4.72
N LYS A 21 6.12 6.09 -5.33
CA LYS A 21 7.37 6.50 -5.97
C LYS A 21 8.13 7.44 -5.04
N GLU A 22 9.39 7.12 -4.80
CA GLU A 22 10.28 7.91 -3.95
C GLU A 22 10.43 9.33 -4.44
N ASN A 23 10.43 10.29 -3.53
CA ASN A 23 10.68 11.68 -3.84
C ASN A 23 12.15 11.85 -4.24
N LYS A 24 12.41 12.72 -5.21
CA LYS A 24 13.77 13.05 -5.67
C LYS A 24 14.67 13.69 -4.61
N TYR A 25 14.09 14.19 -3.52
CA TYR A 25 14.85 14.81 -2.41
C TYR A 25 15.25 13.81 -1.32
N GLU A 26 14.74 12.56 -1.40
CA GLU A 26 15.15 11.49 -0.51
C GLU A 26 16.54 10.96 -0.89
N ASP A 27 17.37 10.71 0.12
CA ASP A 27 18.71 10.13 -0.06
C ASP A 27 18.67 8.63 -0.37
N SER A 28 17.50 8.09 -0.60
CA SER A 28 17.26 6.69 -0.89
C SER A 28 17.19 6.40 -2.39
N ALA A 29 17.25 5.13 -2.78
CA ALA A 29 17.20 4.73 -4.19
C ALA A 29 15.88 5.16 -4.85
N PRO A 30 15.91 5.82 -6.02
CA PRO A 30 14.71 6.30 -6.69
C PRO A 30 13.85 5.15 -7.24
N GLY A 31 12.55 5.42 -7.46
CA GLY A 31 11.63 4.51 -8.13
C GLY A 31 10.45 4.08 -7.25
N PHE A 32 9.62 3.21 -7.81
CA PHE A 32 8.45 2.66 -7.13
C PHE A 32 8.83 1.53 -6.16
N SER A 33 8.14 1.48 -5.01
CA SER A 33 8.18 0.39 -4.04
C SER A 33 6.83 0.26 -3.32
N ASP A 34 6.74 -0.66 -2.36
CA ASP A 34 5.70 -0.63 -1.32
C ASP A 34 5.90 0.58 -0.39
N PHE A 35 5.02 0.73 0.60
CA PHE A 35 5.11 1.75 1.63
C PHE A 35 5.74 1.13 2.86
N GLY A 36 7.01 1.47 3.14
CA GLY A 36 7.71 0.82 4.24
C GLY A 36 9.18 1.21 4.36
N GLY A 37 9.71 0.89 5.53
CA GLY A 37 11.07 1.25 5.94
C GLY A 37 11.70 0.32 6.95
N GLY A 38 12.62 0.85 7.74
CA GLY A 38 13.32 0.13 8.78
C GLY A 38 12.48 -0.12 10.01
N THR A 39 12.75 -1.26 10.68
CA THR A 39 12.13 -1.57 11.97
C THR A 39 12.82 -0.76 13.07
N ASP A 40 12.04 -0.02 13.84
CA ASP A 40 12.51 0.66 15.04
C ASP A 40 12.59 -0.31 16.23
N ASN A 41 13.13 0.16 17.37
CA ASN A 41 13.38 -0.68 18.54
C ASN A 41 12.13 -1.42 19.01
N ASN A 42 12.21 -2.75 19.00
CA ASN A 42 11.17 -3.69 19.46
C ASN A 42 9.88 -3.75 18.64
N GLU A 43 9.79 -3.11 17.48
CA GLU A 43 8.64 -3.26 16.59
C GLU A 43 8.62 -4.67 15.96
N SER A 44 7.44 -5.26 15.88
CA SER A 44 7.18 -6.39 14.99
C SER A 44 7.08 -5.90 13.53
N TYR A 45 7.24 -6.81 12.55
CA TYR A 45 7.09 -6.44 11.13
C TYR A 45 5.76 -5.77 10.80
N ILE A 46 4.67 -6.15 11.47
CA ILE A 46 3.36 -5.58 11.21
C ILE A 46 3.23 -4.17 11.79
N GLU A 47 3.84 -3.90 12.95
CA GLU A 47 3.87 -2.57 13.56
C GLU A 47 4.71 -1.62 12.72
N THR A 48 5.91 -2.04 12.30
CA THR A 48 6.74 -1.28 11.34
C THR A 48 5.95 -0.96 10.07
N ALA A 49 5.28 -1.95 9.48
CA ALA A 49 4.53 -1.76 8.24
C ALA A 49 3.35 -0.80 8.39
N ILE A 50 2.70 -0.76 9.56
CA ILE A 50 1.61 0.17 9.88
C ILE A 50 2.16 1.58 10.02
N ARG A 51 3.20 1.79 10.83
CA ARG A 51 3.83 3.10 11.05
C ARG A 51 4.33 3.70 9.75
N GLU A 52 5.19 2.98 9.04
CA GLU A 52 5.76 3.43 7.77
C GLU A 52 4.68 3.68 6.70
N GLY A 53 3.69 2.78 6.61
CA GLY A 53 2.57 2.97 5.68
C GLY A 53 1.71 4.18 6.01
N GLY A 54 1.54 4.52 7.30
CA GLY A 54 0.87 5.74 7.76
C GLY A 54 1.65 7.00 7.41
N GLU A 55 2.96 7.01 7.69
CA GLU A 55 3.86 8.12 7.40
C GLU A 55 3.93 8.40 5.89
N GLU A 56 4.28 7.41 5.07
CA GLU A 56 4.47 7.56 3.62
C GLU A 56 3.18 7.85 2.84
N LEU A 57 2.02 7.36 3.32
CA LEU A 57 0.71 7.69 2.75
C LEU A 57 0.09 8.95 3.36
N THR A 58 0.77 9.59 4.33
CA THR A 58 0.34 10.86 4.94
C THR A 58 -1.14 10.86 5.39
N GLY A 59 -1.60 9.75 5.94
CA GLY A 59 -2.97 9.58 6.42
C GLY A 59 -4.04 9.37 5.35
N PHE A 60 -3.71 9.26 4.07
CA PHE A 60 -4.69 9.01 2.99
C PHE A 60 -5.43 7.67 3.08
N LEU A 61 -4.90 6.70 3.83
CA LEU A 61 -5.60 5.46 4.17
C LEU A 61 -6.18 5.46 5.60
N GLY A 62 -6.23 6.60 6.25
CA GLY A 62 -6.67 6.77 7.64
C GLY A 62 -5.51 6.79 8.63
N SER A 63 -5.84 6.69 9.93
CA SER A 63 -4.85 6.59 11.01
C SER A 63 -4.19 5.21 11.05
N ASP A 64 -3.14 5.04 11.85
CA ASP A 64 -2.49 3.75 12.12
C ASP A 64 -3.49 2.72 12.64
N GLU A 65 -4.46 3.13 13.45
CA GLU A 65 -5.55 2.28 13.92
C GLU A 65 -6.46 1.81 12.79
N ASP A 66 -6.69 2.66 11.78
CA ASP A 66 -7.49 2.29 10.60
C ASP A 66 -6.70 1.34 9.69
N LEU A 67 -5.40 1.58 9.49
CA LEU A 67 -4.49 0.65 8.82
C LEU A 67 -4.46 -0.70 9.53
N LYS A 68 -4.29 -0.71 10.85
CA LYS A 68 -4.32 -1.92 11.67
C LYS A 68 -5.63 -2.71 11.51
N LYS A 69 -6.77 -2.01 11.51
CA LYS A 69 -8.08 -2.65 11.25
C LYS A 69 -8.15 -3.23 9.83
N MET A 70 -7.63 -2.52 8.82
CA MET A 70 -7.60 -3.02 7.43
C MET A 70 -6.74 -4.27 7.30
N LEU A 71 -5.53 -4.28 7.85
CA LEU A 71 -4.61 -5.42 7.77
C LEU A 71 -5.15 -6.62 8.55
N ASN A 72 -5.72 -6.42 9.73
CA ASN A 72 -6.26 -7.48 10.59
C ASN A 72 -7.57 -8.08 10.05
N LYS A 73 -8.35 -7.33 9.27
CA LYS A 73 -9.67 -7.75 8.81
C LYS A 73 -9.65 -9.03 7.97
N HIS A 74 -8.65 -9.21 7.15
CA HIS A 74 -8.48 -10.36 6.25
C HIS A 74 -7.11 -11.02 6.39
N GLY A 75 -6.26 -10.50 7.29
CA GLY A 75 -4.85 -10.83 7.38
C GLY A 75 -4.05 -10.26 6.19
N THR A 76 -2.79 -10.63 6.11
CA THR A 76 -1.90 -10.22 5.02
C THR A 76 -1.23 -11.42 4.35
N TYR A 77 -0.92 -11.28 3.09
CA TYR A 77 -0.05 -12.21 2.36
C TYR A 77 1.37 -11.67 2.43
N ALA A 78 2.26 -12.33 3.17
CA ALA A 78 3.62 -11.86 3.40
C ALA A 78 4.57 -12.32 2.29
N ILE A 79 5.41 -11.40 1.81
CA ILE A 79 6.55 -11.69 0.93
C ILE A 79 7.82 -11.25 1.64
N ASP A 80 8.66 -12.21 2.00
CA ASP A 80 9.93 -11.96 2.67
C ASP A 80 11.09 -11.89 1.69
N ASN A 81 11.93 -10.89 1.82
CA ASN A 81 13.22 -10.78 1.16
C ASN A 81 14.34 -10.78 2.19
N ILE A 82 15.32 -11.65 1.98
CA ILE A 82 16.50 -11.74 2.84
C ILE A 82 17.67 -11.11 2.08
N SER A 83 18.29 -10.10 2.68
CA SER A 83 19.47 -9.46 2.14
C SER A 83 20.69 -10.40 2.20
N LYS A 84 21.77 -10.05 1.51
CA LYS A 84 23.05 -10.77 1.61
C LYS A 84 23.63 -10.78 3.03
N THR A 85 23.27 -9.81 3.86
CA THR A 85 23.68 -9.69 5.27
C THR A 85 22.74 -10.43 6.24
N GLY A 86 21.74 -11.18 5.74
CA GLY A 86 20.78 -11.90 6.56
C GLY A 86 19.61 -11.05 7.10
N SER A 87 19.58 -9.75 6.82
CA SER A 87 18.47 -8.89 7.23
C SER A 87 17.23 -9.18 6.40
N THR A 88 16.08 -9.34 7.06
CA THR A 88 14.78 -9.60 6.40
C THR A 88 14.00 -8.30 6.22
N TYR A 89 13.42 -8.13 5.03
CA TYR A 89 12.39 -7.15 4.73
C TYR A 89 11.10 -7.87 4.35
N ARG A 90 9.97 -7.51 4.99
CA ARG A 90 8.66 -8.13 4.79
C ARG A 90 7.67 -7.16 4.17
N THR A 91 7.17 -7.50 2.98
CA THR A 91 6.06 -6.79 2.34
C THR A 91 4.74 -7.46 2.71
N HIS A 92 3.81 -6.72 3.35
CA HIS A 92 2.47 -7.13 3.70
C HIS A 92 1.48 -6.75 2.60
N ILE A 93 1.09 -7.71 1.77
CA ILE A 93 0.05 -7.56 0.74
C ILE A 93 -1.31 -7.74 1.41
N PHE A 94 -2.25 -6.81 1.21
CA PHE A 94 -3.58 -6.90 1.79
C PHE A 94 -4.69 -6.43 0.85
N PRO A 95 -5.95 -6.96 0.99
CA PRO A 95 -7.07 -6.60 0.12
C PRO A 95 -7.55 -5.18 0.40
N MET A 96 -7.59 -4.35 -0.63
CA MET A 96 -8.17 -3.02 -0.61
C MET A 96 -9.15 -2.85 -1.78
N VAL A 97 -10.25 -2.13 -1.58
CA VAL A 97 -11.17 -1.79 -2.68
C VAL A 97 -10.46 -0.85 -3.66
N TYR A 98 -10.61 -1.12 -4.96
CA TYR A 98 -10.06 -0.23 -5.99
C TYR A 98 -10.68 1.16 -5.88
N ASP A 99 -9.84 2.16 -5.74
CA ASP A 99 -10.21 3.56 -5.77
C ASP A 99 -9.33 4.29 -6.79
N GLU A 100 -9.93 4.65 -7.91
CA GLU A 100 -9.26 5.38 -8.99
C GLU A 100 -8.89 6.80 -8.57
N LYS A 101 -9.66 7.38 -7.65
CA LYS A 101 -9.47 8.76 -7.19
C LYS A 101 -8.36 8.90 -6.16
N LEU A 102 -8.02 7.83 -5.44
CA LEU A 102 -6.98 7.88 -4.41
C LEU A 102 -5.64 8.39 -4.96
N PRO A 103 -5.05 7.83 -6.04
CA PRO A 103 -3.82 8.37 -6.61
C PRO A 103 -3.99 9.81 -7.12
N PHE A 104 -5.14 10.14 -7.70
CA PHE A 104 -5.40 11.48 -8.18
C PHE A 104 -5.32 12.52 -7.07
N TYR A 105 -6.02 12.31 -5.94
CA TYR A 105 -6.00 13.26 -4.83
C TYR A 105 -4.66 13.30 -4.11
N TYR A 106 -4.04 12.14 -3.87
CA TYR A 106 -2.71 12.08 -3.27
C TYR A 106 -1.68 12.88 -4.09
N ASN A 107 -1.55 12.57 -5.37
CA ASN A 107 -0.55 13.18 -6.23
C ASN A 107 -0.78 14.70 -6.38
N ASN A 108 -2.04 15.13 -6.53
CA ASN A 108 -2.36 16.56 -6.58
C ASN A 108 -2.03 17.27 -5.27
N ASN A 109 -2.32 16.67 -4.12
CA ASN A 109 -1.98 17.22 -2.81
C ASN A 109 -0.47 17.38 -2.66
N GLN A 110 0.31 16.34 -2.99
CA GLN A 110 1.77 16.38 -2.95
C GLN A 110 2.33 17.48 -3.86
N HIS A 111 1.89 17.55 -5.11
CA HIS A 111 2.31 18.60 -6.04
C HIS A 111 1.92 20.00 -5.58
N PHE A 112 0.72 20.18 -5.06
CA PHE A 112 0.23 21.46 -4.57
C PHE A 112 1.07 22.02 -3.43
N ILE A 113 1.38 21.16 -2.43
CA ILE A 113 2.11 21.58 -1.24
C ILE A 113 3.59 21.82 -1.60
N GLN A 114 4.23 20.90 -2.31
CA GLN A 114 5.65 21.01 -2.67
C GLN A 114 5.96 22.25 -3.50
N LYS A 115 5.04 22.72 -4.36
CA LYS A 115 5.23 23.97 -5.12
C LYS A 115 5.26 25.23 -4.27
N ARG A 116 4.84 25.17 -3.01
CA ARG A 116 4.76 26.31 -2.08
C ARG A 116 5.83 26.30 -1.01
N LEU A 117 6.47 25.17 -0.81
CA LEU A 117 7.52 25.01 0.17
C LEU A 117 8.90 25.22 -0.48
N SER A 118 9.85 25.70 0.31
CA SER A 118 11.26 25.72 -0.10
C SER A 118 11.83 24.30 -0.20
N SER A 119 12.86 24.11 -1.00
CA SER A 119 13.56 22.83 -1.13
C SER A 119 14.08 22.30 0.20
N ASP A 120 14.51 23.20 1.09
CA ASP A 120 15.04 22.83 2.39
C ASP A 120 13.94 22.29 3.32
N VAL A 121 12.74 22.90 3.29
CA VAL A 121 11.59 22.38 4.02
C VAL A 121 11.18 21.01 3.49
N ILE A 122 11.16 20.82 2.17
CA ILE A 122 10.82 19.53 1.55
C ILE A 122 11.81 18.44 1.98
N LYS A 123 13.13 18.74 1.90
CA LYS A 123 14.18 17.80 2.30
C LYS A 123 14.13 17.38 3.76
N ASN A 124 13.79 18.33 4.64
CA ASN A 124 13.78 18.09 6.08
C ASN A 124 12.43 17.57 6.60
N SER A 125 11.42 17.52 5.75
CA SER A 125 10.08 17.04 6.10
C SER A 125 9.86 15.62 5.58
N LYS A 126 9.58 14.69 6.48
CA LYS A 126 9.22 13.31 6.14
C LYS A 126 7.85 13.17 5.45
N ILE A 127 7.06 14.26 5.37
CA ILE A 127 5.73 14.26 4.74
C ILE A 127 5.78 13.94 3.24
N PHE A 128 6.93 14.11 2.60
CA PHE A 128 7.09 14.03 1.15
C PHE A 128 7.94 12.84 0.69
N GLU A 129 8.10 11.82 1.50
CA GLU A 129 8.91 10.65 1.14
C GLU A 129 8.44 9.99 -0.16
N LYS A 130 7.13 9.98 -0.42
CA LYS A 130 6.57 9.57 -1.72
C LYS A 130 6.04 10.77 -2.50
N GLU A 131 6.58 11.00 -3.70
CA GLU A 131 6.09 12.07 -4.58
C GLU A 131 4.86 11.68 -5.39
N GLU A 132 4.65 10.38 -5.63
CA GLU A 132 3.57 9.83 -6.46
C GLU A 132 3.12 8.48 -5.92
N ILE A 133 1.81 8.21 -5.95
CA ILE A 133 1.29 6.86 -5.80
C ILE A 133 0.54 6.44 -7.06
N ARG A 134 0.55 5.13 -7.38
CA ARG A 134 -0.07 4.61 -8.60
C ARG A 134 -0.55 3.17 -8.46
N TRP A 135 -1.76 2.91 -8.94
CA TRP A 135 -2.20 1.55 -9.20
C TRP A 135 -1.51 0.99 -10.44
N ILE A 136 -0.70 -0.06 -10.27
CA ILE A 136 0.01 -0.71 -11.38
C ILE A 136 -0.50 -2.15 -11.50
N CYS A 137 -0.92 -2.52 -12.73
CA CYS A 137 -1.33 -3.87 -13.05
C CYS A 137 -0.11 -4.82 -13.03
N ILE A 138 -0.30 -6.03 -12.50
CA ILE A 138 0.77 -7.04 -12.46
C ILE A 138 1.37 -7.31 -13.85
N ASP A 139 0.57 -7.23 -14.91
CA ASP A 139 1.02 -7.47 -16.29
C ASP A 139 1.88 -6.32 -16.85
N GLU A 140 1.84 -5.12 -16.22
CA GLU A 140 2.64 -3.95 -16.59
C GLU A 140 4.02 -3.94 -15.90
N ILE A 141 4.14 -4.60 -14.73
CA ILE A 141 5.37 -4.61 -13.93
C ILE A 141 6.61 -5.01 -14.73
N PRO A 142 6.60 -6.06 -15.58
CA PRO A 142 7.78 -6.44 -16.36
C PRO A 142 8.28 -5.35 -17.31
N LYS A 143 7.35 -4.55 -17.87
CA LYS A 143 7.67 -3.45 -18.79
C LYS A 143 8.20 -2.21 -18.05
N MET A 144 7.90 -2.11 -16.77
CA MET A 144 8.26 -0.99 -15.90
C MET A 144 9.41 -1.32 -14.94
N LYS A 145 10.10 -2.46 -15.11
CA LYS A 145 11.10 -2.96 -14.15
C LYS A 145 12.14 -1.90 -13.76
N ASN A 146 12.59 -1.09 -14.70
CA ASN A 146 13.55 0.01 -14.48
C ASN A 146 12.97 1.24 -13.75
N LYS A 147 11.66 1.29 -13.51
CA LYS A 147 10.98 2.32 -12.74
C LYS A 147 10.85 1.99 -11.27
N PHE A 148 11.17 0.75 -10.89
CA PHE A 148 11.15 0.29 -9.50
C PHE A 148 12.52 0.43 -8.85
N ARG A 149 12.52 0.63 -7.53
CA ARG A 149 13.75 0.65 -6.72
C ARG A 149 14.51 -0.66 -6.92
N PHE A 150 15.81 -0.60 -7.10
CA PHE A 150 16.61 -1.75 -7.49
C PHE A 150 16.50 -2.94 -6.52
N PHE A 151 16.42 -2.67 -5.21
CA PHE A 151 16.29 -3.72 -4.19
C PHE A 151 14.87 -4.31 -4.13
N PHE A 152 13.85 -3.56 -4.57
CA PHE A 152 12.45 -4.02 -4.61
C PHE A 152 12.16 -5.00 -5.77
N VAL A 153 13.05 -5.07 -6.75
CA VAL A 153 12.91 -5.99 -7.91
C VAL A 153 12.79 -7.45 -7.48
N GLN A 154 13.46 -7.87 -6.40
CA GLN A 154 13.34 -9.23 -5.87
C GLN A 154 11.92 -9.50 -5.32
N THR A 155 11.32 -8.52 -4.63
CA THR A 155 9.92 -8.59 -4.19
C THR A 155 8.99 -8.79 -5.38
N LEU A 156 9.16 -8.01 -6.45
CA LEU A 156 8.34 -8.12 -7.67
C LEU A 156 8.47 -9.49 -8.35
N GLN A 157 9.66 -10.08 -8.36
CA GLN A 157 9.85 -11.44 -8.88
C GLN A 157 9.08 -12.48 -8.07
N LYS A 158 9.10 -12.37 -6.73
CA LYS A 158 8.34 -13.24 -5.83
C LYS A 158 6.83 -13.03 -5.99
N ILE A 159 6.36 -11.79 -6.06
CA ILE A 159 4.97 -11.45 -6.34
C ILE A 159 4.51 -12.09 -7.66
N ASN A 160 5.31 -12.01 -8.72
CA ASN A 160 4.96 -12.62 -9.99
C ASN A 160 4.92 -14.16 -9.91
N LYS A 161 5.86 -14.79 -9.20
CA LYS A 161 5.86 -16.24 -8.95
C LYS A 161 4.63 -16.70 -8.19
N GLU A 162 4.24 -15.92 -7.17
CA GLU A 162 3.10 -16.21 -6.28
C GLU A 162 1.77 -15.61 -6.78
N ARG A 163 1.73 -15.07 -7.99
CA ARG A 163 0.58 -14.29 -8.51
C ARG A 163 -0.78 -14.99 -8.37
N LYS A 164 -0.82 -16.32 -8.54
CA LYS A 164 -2.05 -17.11 -8.43
C LYS A 164 -2.55 -17.16 -6.98
N ASN A 165 -1.64 -17.41 -6.04
CA ASN A 165 -1.95 -17.50 -4.62
C ASN A 165 -2.38 -16.11 -4.08
N ILE A 166 -1.65 -15.06 -4.45
CA ILE A 166 -2.00 -13.68 -4.11
C ILE A 166 -3.39 -13.34 -4.66
N LYS A 167 -3.67 -13.65 -5.94
CA LYS A 167 -4.98 -13.40 -6.53
C LYS A 167 -6.11 -14.07 -5.75
N ASN A 168 -5.94 -15.33 -5.37
CA ASN A 168 -6.94 -16.08 -4.60
C ASN A 168 -7.15 -15.46 -3.21
N PHE A 169 -6.08 -15.07 -2.54
CA PHE A 169 -6.13 -14.39 -1.23
C PHE A 169 -6.90 -13.07 -1.33
N ILE A 170 -6.57 -12.22 -2.31
CA ILE A 170 -7.24 -10.92 -2.52
C ILE A 170 -8.72 -11.11 -2.89
N MET A 171 -9.04 -12.06 -3.77
CA MET A 171 -10.44 -12.36 -4.13
C MET A 171 -11.27 -12.72 -2.91
N LYS A 172 -10.76 -13.59 -2.03
CA LYS A 172 -11.43 -13.98 -0.79
C LYS A 172 -11.70 -12.76 0.10
N GLY A 173 -10.68 -11.94 0.36
CA GLY A 173 -10.83 -10.75 1.20
C GLY A 173 -11.81 -9.72 0.63
N LEU A 174 -11.83 -9.49 -0.70
CA LEU A 174 -12.78 -8.58 -1.33
C LEU A 174 -14.22 -9.13 -1.35
N SER A 175 -14.42 -10.45 -1.47
CA SER A 175 -15.76 -11.08 -1.45
C SER A 175 -16.44 -10.93 -0.09
N ASP A 176 -15.70 -11.05 1.01
CA ASP A 176 -16.21 -10.89 2.37
C ASP A 176 -16.69 -9.45 2.65
N ASN A 177 -16.06 -8.46 2.01
CA ASN A 177 -16.50 -7.07 2.07
C ASN A 177 -17.88 -6.87 1.42
N ARG A 178 -18.17 -7.51 0.28
CA ARG A 178 -19.46 -7.41 -0.41
C ARG A 178 -20.58 -8.01 0.41
N LYS A 179 -20.38 -9.17 1.04
CA LYS A 179 -21.37 -9.84 1.89
C LYS A 179 -21.77 -9.00 3.12
N LYS A 180 -20.83 -8.28 3.73
CA LYS A 180 -21.11 -7.39 4.87
C LYS A 180 -21.85 -6.12 4.46
N GLY A 181 -21.57 -5.56 3.29
CA GLY A 181 -22.29 -4.41 2.73
C GLY A 181 -23.76 -4.69 2.44
N THR A 182 -24.08 -5.83 1.84
CA THR A 182 -25.48 -6.24 1.54
C THR A 182 -26.30 -6.55 2.79
N ARG A 183 -25.70 -7.07 3.86
CA ARG A 183 -26.39 -7.28 5.15
C ARG A 183 -26.76 -5.96 5.85
N LYS A 184 -25.92 -4.92 5.80
CA LYS A 184 -26.25 -3.58 6.35
C LYS A 184 -27.40 -2.91 5.59
N PHE A 185 -27.50 -3.10 4.29
CA PHE A 185 -28.61 -2.54 3.48
C PHE A 185 -29.96 -3.23 3.75
N ARG A 186 -29.97 -4.55 4.03
CA ARG A 186 -31.18 -5.28 4.40
C ARG A 186 -31.71 -4.94 5.80
N ALA A 187 -30.84 -4.62 6.76
CA ALA A 187 -31.26 -4.25 8.12
C ALA A 187 -31.91 -2.85 8.19
N LYS A 188 -31.71 -1.95 7.23
CA LYS A 188 -32.30 -0.61 7.18
C LYS A 188 -33.70 -0.56 6.52
N LYS A 189 -34.20 -1.66 5.94
CA LYS A 189 -35.51 -1.70 5.25
C LYS A 189 -36.72 -2.03 6.14
N SER A 190 -36.58 -2.10 7.45
CA SER A 190 -37.68 -2.42 8.38
C SER A 190 -38.10 -1.24 9.27
N VAL A 191 -38.06 -0.02 8.79
CA VAL A 191 -38.74 1.09 9.48
C VAL A 191 -40.10 1.27 8.84
N THR A 192 -41.08 0.58 9.41
CA THR A 192 -42.51 0.75 9.07
C THR A 192 -42.98 2.06 9.71
N PHE A 193 -43.29 3.05 8.92
CA PHE A 193 -44.08 4.20 9.39
C PHE A 193 -45.49 3.69 9.73
N ARG A 194 -45.86 3.62 11.01
CA ARG A 194 -47.25 3.57 11.43
C ARG A 194 -47.82 4.99 11.39
N LYS A 195 -48.90 5.16 10.64
CA LYS A 195 -49.75 6.35 10.68
C LYS A 195 -50.44 6.48 12.03
#